data_4320bafa44e685e60c3a85baee542791
#
_entry.id   4320bafa44e685e60c3a85baee542791
#
_cell.length_a   1.000
_cell.length_b   1.000
_cell.length_c   1.000
_cell.angle_alpha   90.00
_cell.angle_beta   90.00
_cell.angle_gamma   90.00
#
_symmetry.space_group_name_H-M   'P 1'
#
loop_
_entity.id
_entity.type
_entity.pdbx_description
1 polymer ?
#
loop_
_entity_poly.entity_id
_entity_poly.type
_entity_poly.pdbx_seq_one_letter_code
_entity_poly.pdbx_strand_id
1 'polypeptide(L)'
;MAPAHTEFFKDIDHIAETKGALIEFLPSSGTAILNNDDPRVAEMAKLTNARIVTYGLENATVTAENISIENDLTTSFQITTPWGTASTRINIPGVHNVTNALAAISAGLSMGFGLGDLCLSLADIDLSPMRMESKYLKSGTLVINDSYNANPTSMNAAIDTLLSSPRTQKYAVVGTMAELGSISEEAHREIGSRLTDNGIQWISVAEPKYGGEDVSSWEEALVYISGETSQNNDAIILIKGSRIAELDQLADALR
;
A
#
# COMPACT_ATOMS: atom_id res chain seq x y z
N MET A 1 3.06 -9.24 7.91
CA MET A 1 4.27 -9.54 7.08
C MET A 1 3.80 -10.15 5.77
N ALA A 2 4.46 -9.86 4.64
CA ALA A 2 4.04 -10.37 3.33
C ALA A 2 5.17 -11.20 2.72
N PRO A 3 4.88 -12.19 1.87
CA PRO A 3 5.88 -12.88 1.07
C PRO A 3 6.45 -11.89 0.03
N ALA A 4 7.52 -11.21 0.41
CA ALA A 4 8.31 -10.33 -0.44
C ALA A 4 9.75 -10.86 -0.47
N HIS A 5 10.45 -10.66 -1.59
CA HIS A 5 11.83 -11.14 -1.75
C HIS A 5 11.96 -12.68 -1.60
N THR A 6 10.93 -13.42 -1.99
CA THR A 6 10.87 -14.88 -1.85
C THR A 6 11.96 -15.60 -2.66
N GLU A 7 12.59 -14.91 -3.58
CA GLU A 7 13.80 -15.41 -4.28
C GLU A 7 15.00 -15.58 -3.33
N PHE A 8 15.10 -14.75 -2.27
CA PHE A 8 16.21 -14.72 -1.33
C PHE A 8 15.91 -15.42 0.00
N PHE A 9 14.64 -15.66 0.31
CA PHE A 9 14.21 -16.27 1.56
C PHE A 9 13.47 -17.57 1.29
N LYS A 10 13.72 -18.56 2.14
CA LYS A 10 13.11 -19.88 2.04
C LYS A 10 11.58 -19.83 2.15
N ASP A 11 11.09 -19.05 3.09
CA ASP A 11 9.67 -18.88 3.41
C ASP A 11 9.44 -17.60 4.23
N ILE A 12 8.20 -17.30 4.54
CA ILE A 12 7.81 -16.13 5.32
C ILE A 12 8.32 -16.19 6.77
N ASP A 13 8.53 -17.38 7.32
CA ASP A 13 9.04 -17.54 8.68
C ASP A 13 10.52 -17.20 8.74
N HIS A 14 11.31 -17.54 7.71
CA HIS A 14 12.70 -17.11 7.57
C HIS A 14 12.82 -15.56 7.42
N ILE A 15 11.85 -14.92 6.74
CA ILE A 15 11.76 -13.45 6.71
C ILE A 15 11.51 -12.91 8.12
N ALA A 16 10.61 -13.53 8.89
CA ALA A 16 10.28 -13.14 10.25
C ALA A 16 11.49 -13.28 11.19
N GLU A 17 12.20 -14.40 11.15
CA GLU A 17 13.42 -14.62 11.91
C GLU A 17 14.48 -13.56 11.62
N THR A 18 14.74 -13.28 10.32
CA THR A 18 15.72 -12.28 9.92
C THR A 18 15.37 -10.89 10.40
N LYS A 19 14.09 -10.51 10.35
CA LYS A 19 13.61 -9.22 10.88
C LYS A 19 13.60 -9.19 12.40
N GLY A 20 13.32 -10.32 13.04
CA GLY A 20 13.33 -10.49 14.49
C GLY A 20 14.69 -10.20 15.12
N ALA A 21 15.79 -10.45 14.41
CA ALA A 21 17.13 -10.10 14.86
C ALA A 21 17.28 -8.61 15.23
N LEU A 22 16.60 -7.70 14.51
CA LEU A 22 16.61 -6.27 14.86
C LEU A 22 16.00 -6.03 16.24
N ILE A 23 14.95 -6.77 16.58
CA ILE A 23 14.25 -6.65 17.86
C ILE A 23 15.09 -7.25 19.00
N GLU A 24 15.78 -8.35 18.74
CA GLU A 24 16.68 -9.01 19.70
C GLU A 24 17.87 -8.11 20.08
N PHE A 25 18.41 -7.34 19.13
CA PHE A 25 19.52 -6.41 19.38
C PHE A 25 19.11 -5.10 20.08
N LEU A 26 17.83 -4.86 20.36
CA LEU A 26 17.39 -3.66 21.06
C LEU A 26 17.93 -3.64 22.50
N PRO A 27 18.54 -2.51 22.95
CA PRO A 27 18.90 -2.35 24.34
C PRO A 27 17.65 -2.30 25.22
N SER A 28 17.75 -2.70 26.48
CA SER A 28 16.63 -2.66 27.43
C SER A 28 16.03 -1.27 27.66
N SER A 29 16.78 -0.21 27.34
CA SER A 29 16.33 1.19 27.35
C SER A 29 15.59 1.60 26.07
N GLY A 30 15.58 0.74 25.04
CA GLY A 30 14.92 0.98 23.76
C GLY A 30 13.41 0.75 23.82
N THR A 31 12.75 0.97 22.67
CA THR A 31 11.33 0.65 22.48
C THR A 31 11.17 -0.10 21.17
N ALA A 32 10.56 -1.27 21.24
CA ALA A 32 10.11 -2.03 20.06
C ALA A 32 8.68 -1.62 19.71
N ILE A 33 8.46 -1.22 18.46
CA ILE A 33 7.15 -0.84 17.94
C ILE A 33 6.72 -1.93 16.97
N LEU A 34 5.69 -2.69 17.34
CA LEU A 34 5.33 -3.94 16.68
C LEU A 34 3.90 -3.90 16.14
N ASN A 35 3.73 -4.34 14.89
CA ASN A 35 2.41 -4.52 14.30
C ASN A 35 1.73 -5.75 14.91
N ASN A 36 0.64 -5.54 15.64
CA ASN A 36 -0.10 -6.60 16.31
C ASN A 36 -1.07 -7.36 15.39
N ASP A 37 -1.40 -6.79 14.21
CA ASP A 37 -2.25 -7.46 13.23
C ASP A 37 -1.52 -8.61 12.51
N ASP A 38 -0.20 -8.71 12.66
CA ASP A 38 0.60 -9.81 12.15
C ASP A 38 1.12 -10.68 13.30
N PRO A 39 0.66 -11.94 13.42
CA PRO A 39 1.05 -12.83 14.52
C PRO A 39 2.57 -13.05 14.63
N ARG A 40 3.30 -13.08 13.48
CA ARG A 40 4.76 -13.24 13.48
C ARG A 40 5.46 -12.02 14.06
N VAL A 41 4.94 -10.82 13.77
CA VAL A 41 5.49 -9.58 14.33
C VAL A 41 5.14 -9.46 15.82
N ALA A 42 3.92 -9.81 16.20
CA ALA A 42 3.50 -9.82 17.60
C ALA A 42 4.38 -10.77 18.46
N GLU A 43 4.73 -11.95 17.93
CA GLU A 43 5.62 -12.91 18.61
C GLU A 43 7.04 -12.36 18.83
N MET A 44 7.51 -11.41 18.04
CA MET A 44 8.82 -10.77 18.24
C MET A 44 8.93 -10.04 19.58
N ALA A 45 7.82 -9.72 20.22
CA ALA A 45 7.83 -9.16 21.57
C ALA A 45 8.58 -10.04 22.60
N LYS A 46 8.68 -11.34 22.34
CA LYS A 46 9.39 -12.29 23.20
C LYS A 46 10.92 -12.24 23.01
N LEU A 47 11.42 -11.58 21.98
CA LEU A 47 12.85 -11.53 21.64
C LEU A 47 13.62 -10.42 22.36
N THR A 48 12.94 -9.54 23.10
CA THR A 48 13.59 -8.39 23.72
C THR A 48 13.07 -8.10 25.12
N ASN A 49 13.93 -7.46 25.93
CA ASN A 49 13.57 -6.86 27.22
C ASN A 49 13.31 -5.35 27.11
N ALA A 50 13.30 -4.79 25.90
CA ALA A 50 12.95 -3.41 25.64
C ALA A 50 11.45 -3.15 25.89
N ARG A 51 11.07 -1.88 26.04
CA ARG A 51 9.66 -1.50 26.11
C ARG A 51 8.93 -1.91 24.84
N ILE A 52 7.74 -2.49 24.94
CA ILE A 52 6.89 -2.85 23.83
C ILE A 52 5.77 -1.82 23.66
N VAL A 53 5.59 -1.31 22.45
CA VAL A 53 4.42 -0.55 22.01
C VAL A 53 3.88 -1.26 20.76
N THR A 54 2.64 -1.72 20.81
CA THR A 54 2.00 -2.36 19.68
C THR A 54 1.09 -1.38 18.93
N TYR A 55 0.94 -1.57 17.65
CA TYR A 55 -0.05 -0.88 16.83
C TYR A 55 -0.79 -1.86 15.95
N GLY A 56 -2.00 -1.51 15.55
CA GLY A 56 -2.84 -2.35 14.70
C GLY A 56 -4.27 -1.85 14.67
N LEU A 57 -5.12 -2.54 13.93
CA LEU A 57 -6.55 -2.21 13.87
C LEU A 57 -7.30 -2.77 15.07
N GLU A 58 -6.80 -3.87 15.65
CA GLU A 58 -7.41 -4.51 16.81
C GLU A 58 -6.37 -4.90 17.86
N ASN A 59 -6.80 -4.90 19.14
CA ASN A 59 -6.04 -5.47 20.27
C ASN A 59 -4.61 -4.95 20.43
N ALA A 60 -4.34 -3.69 20.08
CA ALA A 60 -3.02 -3.07 20.17
C ALA A 60 -3.00 -1.86 21.12
N THR A 61 -1.79 -1.40 21.48
CA THR A 61 -1.59 -0.20 22.31
C THR A 61 -2.08 1.07 21.58
N VAL A 62 -1.88 1.14 20.27
CA VAL A 62 -2.32 2.23 19.39
C VAL A 62 -3.20 1.62 18.32
N THR A 63 -4.46 2.00 18.29
CA THR A 63 -5.47 1.46 17.35
C THR A 63 -6.13 2.56 16.53
N ALA A 64 -6.74 2.17 15.41
CA ALA A 64 -7.61 3.04 14.62
C ALA A 64 -8.99 2.42 14.45
N GLU A 65 -10.01 3.28 14.49
CA GLU A 65 -11.39 2.92 14.22
C GLU A 65 -12.09 4.00 13.39
N ASN A 66 -13.31 3.74 12.95
CA ASN A 66 -14.10 4.67 12.14
C ASN A 66 -13.36 5.10 10.86
N ILE A 67 -12.69 4.14 10.20
CA ILE A 67 -11.92 4.39 8.97
C ILE A 67 -12.87 4.64 7.81
N SER A 68 -12.75 5.79 7.15
CA SER A 68 -13.52 6.19 5.97
C SER A 68 -12.60 6.68 4.88
N ILE A 69 -12.80 6.20 3.65
CA ILE A 69 -12.10 6.69 2.46
C ILE A 69 -13.05 7.66 1.75
N GLU A 70 -12.64 8.91 1.64
CA GLU A 70 -13.42 9.97 1.05
C GLU A 70 -13.32 9.97 -0.49
N ASN A 71 -14.19 10.76 -1.15
CA ASN A 71 -14.23 10.84 -2.62
C ASN A 71 -12.94 11.39 -3.25
N ASP A 72 -12.19 12.18 -2.51
CA ASP A 72 -10.90 12.75 -2.90
C ASP A 72 -9.71 11.83 -2.56
N LEU A 73 -10.00 10.58 -2.15
CA LEU A 73 -9.04 9.58 -1.71
C LEU A 73 -8.30 9.92 -0.40
N THR A 74 -8.74 10.91 0.35
CA THR A 74 -8.28 11.06 1.74
C THR A 74 -8.85 9.94 2.61
N THR A 75 -8.12 9.51 3.62
CA THR A 75 -8.61 8.53 4.60
C THR A 75 -8.70 9.21 5.96
N SER A 76 -9.92 9.29 6.50
CA SER A 76 -10.22 9.80 7.85
C SER A 76 -10.34 8.63 8.82
N PHE A 77 -9.83 8.78 10.03
CA PHE A 77 -9.94 7.77 11.09
C PHE A 77 -9.76 8.36 12.47
N GLN A 78 -10.17 7.61 13.48
CA GLN A 78 -10.00 7.94 14.89
C GLN A 78 -8.91 7.04 15.48
N ILE A 79 -7.95 7.65 16.20
CA ILE A 79 -6.86 6.95 16.88
C ILE A 79 -7.19 6.86 18.36
N THR A 80 -7.01 5.68 18.93
CA THR A 80 -7.14 5.43 20.38
C THR A 80 -5.81 4.92 20.93
N THR A 81 -5.34 5.54 22.00
CA THR A 81 -4.07 5.22 22.67
C THR A 81 -4.21 5.37 24.19
N PRO A 82 -3.29 4.84 25.01
CA PRO A 82 -3.24 5.13 26.45
C PRO A 82 -2.99 6.61 26.79
N TRP A 83 -2.51 7.40 25.83
CA TRP A 83 -2.19 8.83 25.99
C TRP A 83 -3.33 9.76 25.52
N GLY A 84 -4.42 9.18 25.04
CA GLY A 84 -5.61 9.92 24.57
C GLY A 84 -6.16 9.41 23.25
N THR A 85 -7.20 10.07 22.79
CA THR A 85 -7.90 9.78 21.53
C THR A 85 -7.90 11.03 20.66
N ALA A 86 -7.73 10.87 19.36
CA ALA A 86 -7.76 11.97 18.40
C ALA A 86 -8.32 11.50 17.06
N SER A 87 -9.03 12.38 16.34
CA SER A 87 -9.38 12.16 14.95
C SER A 87 -8.34 12.81 14.04
N THR A 88 -8.00 12.15 12.96
CA THR A 88 -7.06 12.64 11.96
C THR A 88 -7.44 12.17 10.57
N ARG A 89 -6.72 12.66 9.58
CA ARG A 89 -6.81 12.21 8.19
C ARG A 89 -5.41 12.12 7.58
N ILE A 90 -5.30 11.30 6.56
CA ILE A 90 -4.12 11.23 5.69
C ILE A 90 -4.56 11.44 4.24
N ASN A 91 -3.73 12.11 3.45
CA ASN A 91 -4.02 12.40 2.04
C ASN A 91 -3.70 11.20 1.13
N ILE A 92 -3.97 9.99 1.63
CA ILE A 92 -3.67 8.73 0.98
C ILE A 92 -4.84 7.77 1.22
N PRO A 93 -5.31 7.06 0.19
CA PRO A 93 -6.33 6.03 0.37
C PRO A 93 -5.75 4.73 0.92
N GLY A 94 -6.61 3.97 1.58
CA GLY A 94 -6.35 2.58 1.91
C GLY A 94 -6.04 2.31 3.38
N VAL A 95 -6.66 1.26 3.90
CA VAL A 95 -6.52 0.82 5.30
C VAL A 95 -5.07 0.48 5.68
N HIS A 96 -4.29 -0.04 4.72
CA HIS A 96 -2.86 -0.31 4.95
C HIS A 96 -2.07 0.97 5.25
N ASN A 97 -2.47 2.13 4.72
CA ASN A 97 -1.84 3.40 5.02
C ASN A 97 -2.26 3.93 6.40
N VAL A 98 -3.46 3.59 6.88
CA VAL A 98 -3.81 3.81 8.29
C VAL A 98 -2.87 3.02 9.21
N THR A 99 -2.61 1.75 8.91
CA THR A 99 -1.66 0.93 9.68
C THR A 99 -0.24 1.54 9.67
N ASN A 100 0.22 2.06 8.52
CA ASN A 100 1.50 2.78 8.44
C ASN A 100 1.50 4.05 9.30
N ALA A 101 0.39 4.81 9.29
CA ALA A 101 0.23 6.00 10.14
C ALA A 101 0.25 5.65 11.63
N LEU A 102 -0.39 4.54 12.04
CA LEU A 102 -0.34 4.06 13.42
C LEU A 102 1.09 3.71 13.84
N ALA A 103 1.91 3.12 12.95
CA ALA A 103 3.32 2.85 13.21
C ALA A 103 4.09 4.16 13.49
N ALA A 104 3.90 5.17 12.64
CA ALA A 104 4.54 6.48 12.79
C ALA A 104 4.10 7.20 14.08
N ILE A 105 2.80 7.20 14.38
CA ILE A 105 2.25 7.73 15.64
C ILE A 105 2.84 7.01 16.84
N SER A 106 2.91 5.68 16.81
CA SER A 106 3.49 4.88 17.90
C SER A 106 4.97 5.25 18.16
N ALA A 107 5.73 5.48 17.08
CA ALA A 107 7.10 5.95 17.17
C ALA A 107 7.18 7.33 17.80
N GLY A 108 6.40 8.30 17.31
CA GLY A 108 6.39 9.66 17.84
C GLY A 108 5.97 9.73 19.32
N LEU A 109 4.90 9.01 19.70
CA LEU A 109 4.46 8.92 21.10
C LEU A 109 5.54 8.31 21.99
N SER A 110 6.27 7.29 21.50
CA SER A 110 7.37 6.67 22.24
C SER A 110 8.55 7.62 22.46
N MET A 111 8.71 8.60 21.59
CA MET A 111 9.72 9.66 21.69
C MET A 111 9.25 10.87 22.52
N GLY A 112 7.98 10.87 22.98
CA GLY A 112 7.43 11.92 23.85
C GLY A 112 6.71 13.05 23.10
N PHE A 113 6.45 12.91 21.80
CA PHE A 113 5.62 13.89 21.07
C PHE A 113 4.15 13.77 21.48
N GLY A 114 3.42 14.89 21.41
CA GLY A 114 1.99 14.92 21.69
C GLY A 114 1.15 14.29 20.58
N LEU A 115 0.08 13.56 20.93
CA LEU A 115 -0.80 12.92 19.95
C LEU A 115 -1.42 13.95 18.97
N GLY A 116 -1.82 15.12 19.47
CA GLY A 116 -2.37 16.18 18.64
C GLY A 116 -1.40 16.70 17.57
N ASP A 117 -0.14 16.94 17.95
CA ASP A 117 0.89 17.42 17.03
C ASP A 117 1.21 16.36 15.96
N LEU A 118 1.26 15.08 16.36
CA LEU A 118 1.46 13.97 15.43
C LEU A 118 0.32 13.84 14.44
N CYS A 119 -0.93 14.00 14.89
CA CYS A 119 -2.11 13.98 14.03
C CYS A 119 -2.12 15.14 13.02
N LEU A 120 -1.72 16.33 13.42
CA LEU A 120 -1.57 17.48 12.52
C LEU A 120 -0.49 17.25 11.48
N SER A 121 0.67 16.71 11.89
CA SER A 121 1.76 16.38 10.98
C SER A 121 1.38 15.32 9.94
N LEU A 122 0.53 14.33 10.31
CA LEU A 122 0.03 13.33 9.36
C LEU A 122 -0.85 13.92 8.27
N ALA A 123 -1.65 14.95 8.58
CA ALA A 123 -2.53 15.60 7.62
C ALA A 123 -1.77 16.38 6.53
N ASP A 124 -0.54 16.79 6.83
CA ASP A 124 0.34 17.55 5.92
C ASP A 124 1.45 16.71 5.29
N ILE A 125 1.35 15.38 5.41
CA ILE A 125 2.43 14.52 4.93
C ILE A 125 2.48 14.49 3.40
N ASP A 126 3.64 14.82 2.84
CA ASP A 126 3.95 14.56 1.44
C ASP A 126 4.42 13.11 1.28
N LEU A 127 3.77 12.39 0.39
CA LEU A 127 4.15 11.01 0.09
C LEU A 127 5.46 10.96 -0.71
N SER A 128 6.19 9.88 -0.50
CA SER A 128 7.22 9.50 -1.46
C SER A 128 6.58 9.31 -2.83
N PRO A 129 7.18 9.82 -3.91
CA PRO A 129 6.66 9.62 -5.26
C PRO A 129 6.34 8.15 -5.56
N MET A 130 5.37 7.89 -6.43
CA MET A 130 4.97 6.56 -6.89
C MET A 130 4.41 5.62 -5.77
N ARG A 131 3.93 6.17 -4.65
CA ARG A 131 3.27 5.40 -3.57
C ARG A 131 1.87 5.94 -3.35
N MET A 132 0.89 5.37 -4.07
CA MET A 132 -0.51 5.82 -4.06
C MET A 132 -0.66 7.32 -4.38
N GLU A 133 0.30 7.90 -5.09
CA GLU A 133 0.28 9.29 -5.52
C GLU A 133 -0.91 9.51 -6.46
N SER A 134 -1.77 10.47 -6.13
CA SER A 134 -2.98 10.73 -6.90
C SER A 134 -2.94 12.05 -7.63
N LYS A 135 -3.45 12.08 -8.86
CA LYS A 135 -3.63 13.30 -9.63
C LYS A 135 -4.87 13.27 -10.50
N TYR A 136 -5.44 14.42 -10.77
CA TYR A 136 -6.54 14.56 -11.72
C TYR A 136 -6.02 14.96 -13.09
N LEU A 137 -6.47 14.25 -14.13
CA LEU A 137 -6.27 14.67 -15.52
C LEU A 137 -7.24 15.80 -15.89
N LYS A 138 -6.98 16.48 -17.00
CA LYS A 138 -7.89 17.54 -17.51
C LYS A 138 -9.30 17.02 -17.83
N SER A 139 -9.45 15.74 -18.12
CA SER A 139 -10.73 15.06 -18.33
C SER A 139 -11.55 14.89 -17.04
N GLY A 140 -10.95 15.09 -15.86
CA GLY A 140 -11.54 14.74 -14.57
C GLY A 140 -11.23 13.31 -14.12
N THR A 141 -10.58 12.50 -14.95
CA THR A 141 -10.10 11.16 -14.58
C THR A 141 -9.11 11.24 -13.42
N LEU A 142 -9.26 10.38 -12.43
CA LEU A 142 -8.35 10.26 -11.31
C LEU A 142 -7.30 9.18 -11.61
N VAL A 143 -6.02 9.51 -11.50
CA VAL A 143 -4.91 8.56 -11.65
C VAL A 143 -4.28 8.32 -10.29
N ILE A 144 -4.08 7.05 -9.95
CA ILE A 144 -3.32 6.59 -8.80
C ILE A 144 -2.02 5.97 -9.31
N ASN A 145 -0.89 6.60 -9.01
CA ASN A 145 0.43 6.09 -9.30
C ASN A 145 0.99 5.35 -8.06
N ASP A 146 1.08 4.03 -8.14
CA ASP A 146 1.65 3.15 -7.11
C ASP A 146 2.75 2.25 -7.71
N SER A 147 3.58 2.83 -8.60
CA SER A 147 4.57 2.12 -9.41
C SER A 147 5.96 2.01 -8.76
N TYR A 148 6.12 2.34 -7.48
CA TYR A 148 7.40 2.21 -6.79
C TYR A 148 7.83 0.74 -6.64
N ASN A 149 6.92 -0.13 -6.21
CA ASN A 149 7.15 -1.57 -6.08
C ASN A 149 5.83 -2.35 -6.11
N ALA A 150 5.92 -3.64 -6.43
CA ALA A 150 4.77 -4.54 -6.44
C ALA A 150 5.11 -5.91 -5.85
N ASN A 151 4.20 -6.42 -5.05
CA ASN A 151 4.13 -7.81 -4.59
C ASN A 151 2.65 -8.19 -4.43
N PRO A 152 2.29 -9.47 -4.29
CA PRO A 152 0.88 -9.90 -4.25
C PRO A 152 0.05 -9.18 -3.20
N THR A 153 0.59 -8.95 -2.00
CA THR A 153 -0.11 -8.25 -0.92
C THR A 153 -0.37 -6.78 -1.26
N SER A 154 0.63 -6.07 -1.78
CA SER A 154 0.47 -4.65 -2.15
C SER A 154 -0.40 -4.48 -3.40
N MET A 155 -0.38 -5.42 -4.35
CA MET A 155 -1.31 -5.43 -5.49
C MET A 155 -2.75 -5.58 -5.01
N ASN A 156 -3.00 -6.52 -4.11
CA ASN A 156 -4.31 -6.72 -3.52
C ASN A 156 -4.81 -5.46 -2.78
N ALA A 157 -3.98 -4.82 -1.97
CA ALA A 157 -4.32 -3.59 -1.26
C ALA A 157 -4.64 -2.41 -2.22
N ALA A 158 -3.91 -2.30 -3.33
CA ALA A 158 -4.17 -1.29 -4.34
C ALA A 158 -5.48 -1.55 -5.10
N ILE A 159 -5.79 -2.81 -5.40
CA ILE A 159 -7.08 -3.21 -5.99
C ILE A 159 -8.23 -2.90 -5.02
N ASP A 160 -8.10 -3.19 -3.71
CA ASP A 160 -9.11 -2.83 -2.71
C ASP A 160 -9.37 -1.32 -2.68
N THR A 161 -8.31 -0.53 -2.78
CA THR A 161 -8.42 0.93 -2.88
C THR A 161 -9.16 1.35 -4.14
N LEU A 162 -8.83 0.77 -5.29
CA LEU A 162 -9.52 1.04 -6.56
C LEU A 162 -11.00 0.68 -6.48
N LEU A 163 -11.34 -0.46 -5.84
CA LEU A 163 -12.71 -0.93 -5.67
C LEU A 163 -13.51 -0.07 -4.69
N SER A 164 -12.88 0.47 -3.65
CA SER A 164 -13.52 1.35 -2.67
C SER A 164 -13.88 2.73 -3.23
N SER A 165 -13.28 3.13 -4.38
CA SER A 165 -13.63 4.37 -5.05
C SER A 165 -15.08 4.37 -5.53
N PRO A 166 -15.85 5.46 -5.32
CA PRO A 166 -17.21 5.58 -5.83
C PRO A 166 -17.29 5.74 -7.34
N ARG A 167 -16.16 5.95 -8.03
CA ARG A 167 -16.10 6.09 -9.49
C ARG A 167 -16.52 4.80 -10.19
N THR A 168 -17.33 4.94 -11.23
CA THR A 168 -17.96 3.77 -11.89
C THR A 168 -17.05 3.09 -12.90
N GLN A 169 -16.13 3.83 -13.52
CA GLN A 169 -15.20 3.31 -14.52
C GLN A 169 -13.83 3.09 -13.91
N LYS A 170 -13.46 1.83 -13.71
CA LYS A 170 -12.23 1.41 -13.05
C LYS A 170 -11.27 0.78 -14.05
N TYR A 171 -10.07 1.35 -14.12
CA TYR A 171 -9.00 0.87 -15.01
C TYR A 171 -7.76 0.51 -14.19
N ALA A 172 -6.99 -0.45 -14.66
CA ALA A 172 -5.69 -0.76 -14.11
C ALA A 172 -4.65 -1.00 -15.21
N VAL A 173 -3.46 -0.45 -15.02
CA VAL A 173 -2.27 -0.79 -15.80
C VAL A 173 -1.28 -1.43 -14.84
N VAL A 174 -0.95 -2.70 -15.09
CA VAL A 174 -0.14 -3.50 -14.17
C VAL A 174 1.16 -3.94 -14.84
N GLY A 175 2.25 -3.81 -14.11
CA GLY A 175 3.57 -4.31 -14.51
C GLY A 175 4.02 -5.47 -13.63
N THR A 176 5.19 -6.02 -13.94
CA THR A 176 5.72 -7.18 -13.21
C THR A 176 5.76 -6.98 -11.70
N MET A 177 5.52 -8.06 -10.97
CA MET A 177 5.89 -8.21 -9.56
C MET A 177 7.25 -8.92 -9.51
N ALA A 178 8.32 -8.16 -9.26
CA ALA A 178 9.69 -8.68 -9.23
C ALA A 178 9.95 -9.53 -7.97
N GLU A 179 11.03 -10.32 -8.01
CA GLU A 179 11.59 -11.06 -6.88
C GLU A 179 10.65 -12.10 -6.25
N LEU A 180 9.71 -12.64 -7.03
CA LEU A 180 8.77 -13.67 -6.58
C LEU A 180 9.30 -15.11 -6.76
N GLY A 181 10.39 -15.29 -7.51
CA GLY A 181 10.95 -16.63 -7.77
C GLY A 181 9.91 -17.61 -8.33
N SER A 182 9.80 -18.78 -7.75
CA SER A 182 8.93 -19.86 -8.24
C SER A 182 7.44 -19.58 -8.16
N ILE A 183 6.99 -18.63 -7.33
CA ILE A 183 5.56 -18.30 -7.21
C ILE A 183 5.12 -17.21 -8.21
N SER A 184 6.04 -16.69 -9.03
CA SER A 184 5.77 -15.56 -9.93
C SER A 184 4.58 -15.81 -10.85
N GLU A 185 4.52 -16.95 -11.53
CA GLU A 185 3.45 -17.24 -12.49
C GLU A 185 2.07 -17.31 -11.83
N GLU A 186 1.97 -18.03 -10.73
CA GLU A 186 0.72 -18.17 -9.98
C GLU A 186 0.25 -16.84 -9.41
N ALA A 187 1.15 -16.08 -8.78
CA ALA A 187 0.84 -14.79 -8.19
C ALA A 187 0.34 -13.75 -9.22
N HIS A 188 0.97 -13.68 -10.41
CA HIS A 188 0.50 -12.79 -11.48
C HIS A 188 -0.88 -13.21 -11.97
N ARG A 189 -1.10 -14.52 -12.22
CA ARG A 189 -2.38 -15.05 -12.66
C ARG A 189 -3.51 -14.79 -11.67
N GLU A 190 -3.26 -14.95 -10.36
CA GLU A 190 -4.24 -14.65 -9.32
C GLU A 190 -4.65 -13.17 -9.32
N ILE A 191 -3.71 -12.25 -9.48
CA ILE A 191 -4.02 -10.83 -9.58
C ILE A 191 -4.81 -10.51 -10.86
N GLY A 192 -4.44 -11.09 -12.01
CA GLY A 192 -5.19 -10.94 -13.26
C GLY A 192 -6.63 -11.43 -13.14
N SER A 193 -6.82 -12.61 -12.54
CA SER A 193 -8.16 -13.15 -12.24
C SER A 193 -8.94 -12.20 -11.33
N ARG A 194 -8.33 -11.69 -10.27
CA ARG A 194 -8.98 -10.76 -9.36
C ARG A 194 -9.44 -9.47 -10.05
N LEU A 195 -8.62 -8.89 -10.92
CA LEU A 195 -8.98 -7.70 -11.71
C LEU A 195 -10.20 -7.98 -12.58
N THR A 196 -10.20 -9.11 -13.30
CA THR A 196 -11.28 -9.55 -14.19
C THR A 196 -12.57 -9.82 -13.43
N ASP A 197 -12.51 -10.60 -12.34
CA ASP A 197 -13.66 -10.99 -11.52
C ASP A 197 -14.39 -9.79 -10.88
N ASN A 198 -13.66 -8.70 -10.65
CA ASN A 198 -14.21 -7.45 -10.13
C ASN A 198 -14.61 -6.45 -11.22
N GLY A 199 -14.60 -6.84 -12.49
CA GLY A 199 -15.04 -6.01 -13.61
C GLY A 199 -14.14 -4.78 -13.86
N ILE A 200 -12.89 -4.82 -13.44
CA ILE A 200 -11.90 -3.79 -13.72
C ILE A 200 -11.40 -3.98 -15.16
N GLN A 201 -11.37 -2.93 -15.95
CA GLN A 201 -10.73 -2.95 -17.27
C GLN A 201 -9.23 -2.80 -17.08
N TRP A 202 -8.44 -3.73 -17.58
CA TRP A 202 -7.01 -3.73 -17.27
C TRP A 202 -6.16 -4.30 -18.42
N ILE A 203 -4.91 -3.83 -18.44
CA ILE A 203 -3.85 -4.37 -19.30
C ILE A 203 -2.59 -4.58 -18.47
N SER A 204 -1.75 -5.52 -18.89
CA SER A 204 -0.39 -5.68 -18.38
C SER A 204 0.62 -5.04 -19.34
N VAL A 205 1.78 -4.69 -18.80
CA VAL A 205 2.91 -4.16 -19.56
C VAL A 205 4.09 -5.12 -19.42
N ALA A 206 4.45 -5.77 -20.54
CA ALA A 206 5.55 -6.71 -20.65
C ALA A 206 5.51 -7.85 -19.59
N GLU A 207 4.28 -8.27 -19.20
CA GLU A 207 4.09 -9.33 -18.19
C GLU A 207 2.85 -10.19 -18.50
N PRO A 208 2.95 -11.07 -19.51
CA PRO A 208 1.82 -11.87 -19.98
C PRO A 208 1.31 -12.92 -18.97
N LYS A 209 2.03 -13.16 -17.87
CA LYS A 209 1.61 -14.08 -16.81
C LYS A 209 0.31 -13.67 -16.12
N TYR A 210 -0.12 -12.42 -16.23
CA TYR A 210 -1.43 -11.98 -15.74
C TYR A 210 -2.61 -12.65 -16.47
N GLY A 211 -2.39 -13.09 -17.73
CA GLY A 211 -3.39 -13.84 -18.51
C GLY A 211 -4.45 -13.00 -19.20
N GLY A 212 -4.27 -11.69 -19.25
CA GLY A 212 -5.12 -10.74 -19.97
C GLY A 212 -4.45 -10.14 -21.20
N GLU A 213 -4.93 -8.99 -21.63
CA GLU A 213 -4.29 -8.20 -22.68
C GLU A 213 -2.94 -7.67 -22.19
N ASP A 214 -1.88 -7.90 -22.96
CA ASP A 214 -0.51 -7.51 -22.63
C ASP A 214 0.06 -6.65 -23.74
N VAL A 215 0.65 -5.51 -23.38
CA VAL A 215 1.32 -4.61 -24.29
C VAL A 215 2.83 -4.61 -24.02
N SER A 216 3.62 -4.27 -25.03
CA SER A 216 5.07 -4.43 -24.95
C SER A 216 5.78 -3.30 -24.17
N SER A 217 5.11 -2.15 -24.02
CA SER A 217 5.72 -0.97 -23.39
C SER A 217 4.68 -0.04 -22.74
N TRP A 218 5.16 0.86 -21.89
CA TRP A 218 4.30 1.86 -21.26
C TRP A 218 3.72 2.87 -22.28
N GLU A 219 4.38 3.11 -23.43
CA GLU A 219 3.88 3.97 -24.49
C GLU A 219 2.64 3.35 -25.17
N GLU A 220 2.64 2.03 -25.39
CA GLU A 220 1.46 1.32 -25.90
C GLU A 220 0.33 1.38 -24.87
N ALA A 221 0.65 1.20 -23.59
CA ALA A 221 -0.32 1.34 -22.49
C ALA A 221 -0.89 2.78 -22.42
N LEU A 222 -0.07 3.81 -22.69
CA LEU A 222 -0.53 5.19 -22.77
C LEU A 222 -1.57 5.39 -23.87
N VAL A 223 -1.34 4.82 -25.05
CA VAL A 223 -2.31 4.90 -26.18
C VAL A 223 -3.62 4.23 -25.81
N TYR A 224 -3.55 3.02 -25.25
CA TYR A 224 -4.72 2.27 -24.82
C TYR A 224 -5.55 3.04 -23.78
N ILE A 225 -4.94 3.42 -22.67
CA ILE A 225 -5.66 4.03 -21.54
C ILE A 225 -6.16 5.45 -21.88
N SER A 226 -5.44 6.19 -22.72
CA SER A 226 -5.89 7.51 -23.18
C SER A 226 -7.10 7.40 -24.09
N GLY A 227 -7.19 6.37 -24.93
CA GLY A 227 -8.37 6.08 -25.75
C GLY A 227 -9.60 5.84 -24.89
N GLU A 228 -9.48 5.00 -23.87
CA GLU A 228 -10.59 4.60 -22.97
C GLU A 228 -11.08 5.74 -22.07
N THR A 229 -10.17 6.66 -21.66
CA THR A 229 -10.48 7.64 -20.61
C THR A 229 -10.62 9.09 -21.11
N SER A 230 -10.37 9.35 -22.40
CA SER A 230 -10.31 10.70 -22.97
C SER A 230 -11.56 11.57 -22.78
N GLN A 231 -12.74 10.96 -22.60
CA GLN A 231 -14.03 11.65 -22.44
C GLN A 231 -14.76 11.26 -21.14
N ASN A 232 -14.06 10.64 -20.21
CA ASN A 232 -14.68 10.06 -19.02
C ASN A 232 -14.20 10.74 -17.74
N ASN A 233 -15.04 11.63 -17.19
CA ASN A 233 -14.75 12.32 -15.93
C ASN A 233 -15.02 11.47 -14.67
N ASP A 234 -15.64 10.29 -14.82
CA ASP A 234 -15.94 9.35 -13.73
C ASP A 234 -14.99 8.13 -13.73
N ALA A 235 -13.86 8.26 -14.41
CA ALA A 235 -12.85 7.21 -14.47
C ALA A 235 -11.80 7.34 -13.36
N ILE A 236 -11.31 6.18 -12.91
CA ILE A 236 -10.14 6.05 -12.03
C ILE A 236 -9.18 5.02 -12.62
N ILE A 237 -7.89 5.35 -12.65
CA ILE A 237 -6.83 4.51 -13.20
C ILE A 237 -5.85 4.18 -12.09
N LEU A 238 -5.61 2.90 -11.84
CA LEU A 238 -4.50 2.41 -11.01
C LEU A 238 -3.32 2.05 -11.91
N ILE A 239 -2.14 2.59 -11.60
CA ILE A 239 -0.87 2.24 -12.26
C ILE A 239 0.03 1.59 -11.22
N LYS A 240 0.35 0.30 -11.38
CA LYS A 240 1.13 -0.43 -10.39
C LYS A 240 2.01 -1.52 -10.99
N GLY A 241 3.27 -1.53 -10.56
CA GLY A 241 4.28 -2.52 -10.92
C GLY A 241 5.53 -2.37 -10.05
N SER A 242 6.44 -3.29 -10.15
CA SER A 242 7.79 -3.12 -9.60
C SER A 242 8.55 -2.08 -10.40
N ARG A 243 9.55 -1.44 -9.79
CA ARG A 243 10.34 -0.34 -10.38
C ARG A 243 10.87 -0.65 -11.78
N ILE A 244 11.24 -1.91 -12.03
CA ILE A 244 11.76 -2.36 -13.32
C ILE A 244 10.75 -2.32 -14.47
N ALA A 245 9.45 -2.19 -14.17
CA ALA A 245 8.40 -2.04 -15.19
C ALA A 245 8.27 -0.60 -15.70
N GLU A 246 8.97 0.36 -15.10
CA GLU A 246 9.05 1.78 -15.51
C GLU A 246 7.67 2.46 -15.72
N LEU A 247 6.64 2.02 -14.99
CA LEU A 247 5.28 2.56 -15.13
C LEU A 247 5.10 3.98 -14.56
N ASP A 248 6.08 4.50 -13.85
CA ASP A 248 6.16 5.93 -13.48
C ASP A 248 6.17 6.82 -14.74
N GLN A 249 6.81 6.39 -15.82
CA GLN A 249 6.81 7.12 -17.09
C GLN A 249 5.39 7.24 -17.69
N LEU A 250 4.59 6.15 -17.61
CA LEU A 250 3.19 6.21 -17.99
C LEU A 250 2.41 7.21 -17.14
N ALA A 251 2.60 7.15 -15.82
CA ALA A 251 1.92 8.05 -14.90
C ALA A 251 2.26 9.53 -15.18
N ASP A 252 3.51 9.83 -15.51
CA ASP A 252 3.96 11.19 -15.86
C ASP A 252 3.44 11.67 -17.22
N ALA A 253 3.30 10.76 -18.18
CA ALA A 253 2.83 11.08 -19.53
C ALA A 253 1.33 11.36 -19.61
N LEU A 254 0.51 10.81 -18.72
CA LEU A 254 -0.93 11.09 -18.62
C LEU A 254 -1.20 12.53 -18.17
N ARG A 255 -2.03 13.28 -18.93
CA ARG A 255 -2.28 14.73 -18.73
C ARG A 255 -3.77 15.10 -18.74
#